data_e1211a7dbc29111caa4119b57a05edab
#
_entry.id   e1211a7dbc29111caa4119b57a05edab
#
_cell.length_a   1.000
_cell.length_b   1.000
_cell.length_c   1.000
_cell.angle_alpha   90.00
_cell.angle_beta   90.00
_cell.angle_gamma   90.00
#
_symmetry.space_group_name_H-M   'P 1'
#
loop_
_entity.id
_entity.type
_entity.pdbx_description
1 polymer ?
#
loop_
_entity_poly.entity_id
_entity_poly.type
_entity_poly.pdbx_seq_one_letter_code
_entity_poly.pdbx_strand_id
1 'polypeptide(L)'
;MKAVKVEKTGGPEVLKLQEIDLGKPGKGEVLIEHKAIGLNYIDTYHRSGLYPLNLPTGIGMEASGIIKDIGPEVSNFSIGDKIAYAGQPIGAYCTHRIYPTKNLVKVPDNIDFKQIGTLMTKGLTV
;
A
#
# COMPACT_ATOMS: atom_id res chain seq x y z
N MET A 1 -14.28 -2.13 -3.26
CA MET A 1 -12.82 -2.08 -3.05
C MET A 1 -12.16 -3.29 -3.71
N LYS A 2 -11.03 -3.09 -4.36
CA LYS A 2 -10.38 -4.16 -5.12
C LYS A 2 -8.91 -4.28 -4.74
N ALA A 3 -8.38 -5.50 -4.79
CA ALA A 3 -6.97 -5.77 -4.53
C ALA A 3 -6.45 -6.85 -5.46
N VAL A 4 -5.15 -6.78 -5.78
CA VAL A 4 -4.45 -7.85 -6.48
C VAL A 4 -3.90 -8.80 -5.42
N LYS A 5 -4.26 -10.08 -5.53
CA LYS A 5 -3.83 -11.12 -4.59
C LYS A 5 -3.03 -12.20 -5.31
N VAL A 6 -2.08 -12.78 -4.60
CA VAL A 6 -1.24 -13.87 -5.07
C VAL A 6 -1.47 -15.08 -4.16
N GLU A 7 -2.04 -16.14 -4.72
CA GLU A 7 -2.30 -17.38 -3.98
C GLU A 7 -1.16 -18.39 -4.12
N LYS A 8 -0.41 -18.29 -5.22
CA LYS A 8 0.78 -19.13 -5.48
C LYS A 8 1.81 -18.30 -6.25
N THR A 9 3.06 -18.66 -6.13
CA THR A 9 4.14 -17.99 -6.86
C THR A 9 4.14 -18.39 -8.33
N GLY A 10 4.68 -17.53 -9.19
CA GLY A 10 4.76 -17.79 -10.63
C GLY A 10 4.98 -16.52 -11.44
N GLY A 11 4.57 -16.60 -12.70
CA GLY A 11 4.61 -15.47 -13.63
C GLY A 11 3.43 -14.51 -13.43
N PRO A 12 3.22 -13.57 -14.38
CA PRO A 12 2.15 -12.57 -14.23
C PRO A 12 0.75 -13.16 -14.10
N GLU A 13 0.53 -14.38 -14.56
CA GLU A 13 -0.77 -15.05 -14.50
C GLU A 13 -1.24 -15.34 -13.07
N VAL A 14 -0.35 -15.31 -12.08
CA VAL A 14 -0.72 -15.56 -10.68
C VAL A 14 -1.31 -14.32 -10.00
N LEU A 15 -1.25 -13.17 -10.64
CA LEU A 15 -1.84 -11.93 -10.13
C LEU A 15 -3.34 -11.96 -10.40
N LYS A 16 -4.16 -11.95 -9.34
CA LYS A 16 -5.61 -12.03 -9.43
C LYS A 16 -6.25 -10.79 -8.82
N LEU A 17 -7.08 -10.10 -9.60
CA LEU A 17 -7.86 -8.96 -9.10
C LEU A 17 -9.11 -9.50 -8.40
N GLN A 18 -9.30 -9.10 -7.15
CA GLN A 18 -10.41 -9.57 -6.32
C GLN A 18 -11.13 -8.40 -5.65
N GLU A 19 -12.45 -8.54 -5.47
CA GLU A 19 -13.19 -7.65 -4.59
C GLU A 19 -12.80 -7.95 -3.15
N ILE A 20 -12.66 -6.88 -2.34
CA ILE A 20 -12.31 -7.00 -0.93
C ILE A 20 -13.26 -6.16 -0.07
N ASP A 21 -13.47 -6.62 1.15
CA ASP A 21 -14.19 -5.88 2.17
C ASP A 21 -13.24 -5.70 3.36
N LEU A 22 -12.85 -4.46 3.61
CA LEU A 22 -11.84 -4.15 4.62
C LEU A 22 -12.42 -3.87 6.00
N GLY A 23 -13.70 -3.55 6.07
CA GLY A 23 -14.30 -3.11 7.33
C GLY A 23 -13.72 -1.78 7.80
N LYS A 24 -13.63 -1.60 9.12
CA LYS A 24 -13.13 -0.37 9.72
C LYS A 24 -11.68 -0.55 10.19
N PRO A 25 -10.86 0.53 10.15
CA PRO A 25 -9.50 0.45 10.67
C PRO A 25 -9.50 0.19 12.17
N GLY A 26 -8.53 -0.61 12.61
CA GLY A 26 -8.32 -0.91 14.01
C GLY A 26 -7.45 0.13 14.71
N LYS A 27 -7.03 -0.20 15.92
CA LYS A 27 -6.19 0.67 16.76
C LYS A 27 -4.88 0.99 16.04
N GLY A 28 -4.56 2.29 15.92
CA GLY A 28 -3.34 2.74 15.26
C GLY A 28 -3.32 2.57 13.74
N GLU A 29 -4.47 2.31 13.14
CA GLU A 29 -4.60 2.08 11.70
C GLU A 29 -5.50 3.11 11.04
N VAL A 30 -5.31 3.29 9.73
CA VAL A 30 -6.14 4.18 8.91
C VAL A 30 -6.60 3.43 7.66
N LEU A 31 -7.73 3.85 7.10
CA LEU A 31 -8.19 3.40 5.79
C LEU A 31 -7.70 4.39 4.74
N ILE A 32 -6.97 3.90 3.75
CA ILE A 32 -6.38 4.70 2.68
C ILE A 32 -7.08 4.38 1.37
N GLU A 33 -7.45 5.43 0.62
CA GLU A 33 -7.79 5.32 -0.80
C GLU A 33 -6.55 5.68 -1.60
N HIS A 34 -6.01 4.73 -2.36
CA HIS A 34 -4.82 4.94 -3.17
C HIS A 34 -5.11 5.85 -4.36
N LYS A 35 -4.20 6.78 -4.63
CA LYS A 35 -4.23 7.66 -5.80
C LYS A 35 -3.11 7.33 -6.79
N ALA A 36 -2.00 6.79 -6.30
CA ALA A 36 -0.90 6.30 -7.12
C ALA A 36 -0.22 5.13 -6.43
N ILE A 37 0.22 4.16 -7.22
CA ILE A 37 0.87 2.94 -6.73
C ILE A 37 2.19 2.80 -7.48
N GLY A 38 3.29 2.65 -6.74
CA GLY A 38 4.61 2.45 -7.34
C GLY A 38 4.84 1.00 -7.75
N LEU A 39 5.52 0.82 -8.86
CA LEU A 39 5.92 -0.49 -9.37
C LEU A 39 7.43 -0.64 -9.20
N ASN A 40 7.85 -1.71 -8.56
CA ASN A 40 9.26 -1.97 -8.28
C ASN A 40 9.66 -3.40 -8.65
N TYR A 41 10.93 -3.62 -8.97
CA TYR A 41 11.42 -4.96 -9.32
C TYR A 41 11.19 -5.97 -8.20
N ILE A 42 11.27 -5.56 -6.94
CA ILE A 42 11.03 -6.46 -5.81
C ILE A 42 9.62 -7.07 -5.86
N ASP A 43 8.66 -6.38 -6.45
CA ASP A 43 7.30 -6.92 -6.61
C ASP A 43 7.32 -8.19 -7.46
N THR A 44 8.17 -8.24 -8.48
CA THR A 44 8.34 -9.44 -9.30
C THR A 44 9.03 -10.56 -8.52
N TYR A 45 9.95 -10.24 -7.63
CA TYR A 45 10.62 -11.22 -6.78
C TYR A 45 9.65 -11.83 -5.76
N HIS A 46 8.76 -11.04 -5.20
CA HIS A 46 7.69 -11.54 -4.33
C HIS A 46 6.73 -12.44 -5.12
N ARG A 47 6.32 -12.01 -6.31
CA ARG A 47 5.42 -12.80 -7.16
C ARG A 47 6.02 -14.13 -7.56
N SER A 48 7.29 -14.17 -7.96
CA SER A 48 7.96 -15.38 -8.42
C SER A 48 8.40 -16.31 -7.30
N GLY A 49 8.46 -15.82 -6.07
CA GLY A 49 8.93 -16.59 -4.93
C GLY A 49 10.43 -16.47 -4.65
N LEU A 50 11.15 -15.64 -5.40
CA LEU A 50 12.58 -15.40 -5.14
C LEU A 50 12.78 -14.84 -3.73
N TYR A 51 11.88 -13.96 -3.29
CA TYR A 51 11.80 -13.51 -1.90
C TYR A 51 10.48 -14.05 -1.32
N PRO A 52 10.52 -15.15 -0.55
CA PRO A 52 9.30 -15.82 -0.11
C PRO A 52 8.40 -14.96 0.77
N LEU A 53 7.09 -15.11 0.58
CA LEU A 53 6.05 -14.49 1.41
C LEU A 53 5.07 -15.57 1.87
N ASN A 54 4.37 -15.29 2.95
CA ASN A 54 3.26 -16.15 3.39
C ASN A 54 2.07 -15.98 2.44
N LEU A 55 1.70 -17.05 1.75
CA LEU A 55 0.61 -17.04 0.79
C LEU A 55 -0.71 -17.50 1.43
N PRO A 56 -1.86 -17.00 1.00
CA PRO A 56 -2.05 -15.95 -0.01
C PRO A 56 -1.62 -14.58 0.52
N THR A 57 -1.19 -13.70 -0.39
CA THR A 57 -0.70 -12.38 -0.04
C THR A 57 -1.16 -11.32 -1.03
N GLY A 58 -1.18 -10.07 -0.59
CA GLY A 58 -1.15 -8.93 -1.49
C GLY A 58 0.25 -8.75 -2.05
N ILE A 59 0.43 -7.79 -2.93
CA ILE A 59 1.73 -7.48 -3.52
C ILE A 59 1.88 -5.97 -3.66
N GLY A 60 3.12 -5.49 -3.76
CA GLY A 60 3.41 -4.07 -3.88
C GLY A 60 3.90 -3.46 -2.58
N MET A 61 4.81 -2.49 -2.69
CA MET A 61 5.51 -1.92 -1.54
C MET A 61 5.28 -0.44 -1.32
N GLU A 62 4.81 0.31 -2.31
CA GLU A 62 4.67 1.75 -2.14
C GLU A 62 3.44 2.31 -2.83
N ALA A 63 2.87 3.35 -2.23
CA ALA A 63 1.74 4.06 -2.78
C ALA A 63 1.58 5.42 -2.12
N SER A 64 0.76 6.25 -2.74
CA SER A 64 0.28 7.48 -2.12
C SER A 64 -1.24 7.54 -2.23
N GLY A 65 -1.86 8.27 -1.33
CA GLY A 65 -3.31 8.36 -1.31
C GLY A 65 -3.83 9.33 -0.27
N ILE A 66 -5.10 9.17 0.02
CA ILE A 66 -5.84 10.02 0.96
C ILE A 66 -6.43 9.15 2.06
N ILE A 67 -6.36 9.62 3.30
CA ILE A 67 -6.99 8.95 4.43
C ILE A 67 -8.50 9.16 4.35
N LYS A 68 -9.24 8.05 4.36
CA LYS A 68 -10.71 8.03 4.29
C LYS A 68 -11.36 7.74 5.64
N ASP A 69 -10.65 7.06 6.54
CA ASP A 69 -11.14 6.76 7.88
C ASP A 69 -9.94 6.55 8.80
N ILE A 70 -10.14 6.76 10.09
CA ILE A 70 -9.10 6.59 11.10
C ILE A 70 -9.62 5.70 12.22
N GLY A 71 -8.74 4.84 12.73
CA GLY A 71 -9.05 3.95 13.83
C GLY A 71 -8.82 4.60 15.19
N PRO A 72 -9.12 3.86 16.29
CA PRO A 72 -8.84 4.36 17.63
C PRO A 72 -7.36 4.68 17.85
N GLU A 73 -7.11 5.68 18.69
CA GLU A 73 -5.76 6.11 19.09
C GLU A 73 -4.91 6.69 17.95
N VAL A 74 -5.51 7.04 16.81
CA VAL A 74 -4.83 7.78 15.75
C VAL A 74 -4.96 9.27 16.06
N SER A 75 -3.84 9.93 16.39
CA SER A 75 -3.82 11.35 16.75
C SER A 75 -3.05 12.24 15.76
N ASN A 76 -2.15 11.63 14.98
CA ASN A 76 -1.25 12.38 14.09
C ASN A 76 -1.80 12.55 12.68
N PHE A 77 -2.89 11.88 12.35
CA PHE A 77 -3.48 11.88 11.02
C PHE A 77 -4.97 12.16 11.10
N SER A 78 -5.50 12.79 10.06
CA SER A 78 -6.93 13.14 9.96
C SER A 78 -7.48 12.67 8.63
N ILE A 79 -8.80 12.47 8.57
CA ILE A 79 -9.49 12.16 7.31
C ILE A 79 -9.22 13.30 6.32
N GLY A 80 -8.84 12.95 5.11
CA GLY A 80 -8.49 13.88 4.04
C GLY A 80 -7.00 14.17 3.91
N ASP A 81 -6.18 13.71 4.86
CA ASP A 81 -4.73 13.90 4.78
C ASP A 81 -4.14 13.17 3.58
N LYS A 82 -3.22 13.85 2.89
CA LYS A 82 -2.43 13.28 1.81
C LYS A 82 -1.23 12.56 2.40
N ILE A 83 -1.08 11.29 2.06
CA ILE A 83 -0.05 10.43 2.67
C ILE A 83 0.66 9.59 1.62
N ALA A 84 1.82 9.06 2.02
CA ALA A 84 2.58 8.10 1.24
C ALA A 84 3.24 7.10 2.17
N TYR A 85 3.59 5.94 1.62
CA TYR A 85 4.34 4.92 2.35
C TYR A 85 5.18 4.07 1.41
N ALA A 86 6.17 3.41 1.97
CA ALA A 86 6.99 2.42 1.28
C ALA A 86 7.41 1.34 2.29
N GLY A 87 7.51 0.10 1.82
CA GLY A 87 7.94 -1.04 2.64
C GLY A 87 6.79 -1.86 3.19
N GLN A 88 7.05 -2.49 4.33
CA GLN A 88 6.09 -3.40 4.97
C GLN A 88 4.95 -2.63 5.66
N PRO A 89 3.77 -3.22 5.77
CA PRO A 89 3.35 -4.53 5.21
C PRO A 89 3.12 -4.47 3.69
N ILE A 90 3.41 -5.57 3.01
CA ILE A 90 3.24 -5.72 1.56
C ILE A 90 1.75 -5.74 1.21
N GLY A 91 1.37 -5.18 0.05
CA GLY A 91 -0.02 -5.23 -0.41
C GLY A 91 -0.53 -3.93 -1.02
N ALA A 92 0.36 -3.12 -1.62
CA ALA A 92 -0.01 -1.81 -2.17
C ALA A 92 -0.85 -1.89 -3.45
N TYR A 93 -0.88 -3.03 -4.16
CA TYR A 93 -1.67 -3.17 -5.39
C TYR A 93 -3.14 -3.36 -5.06
N CYS A 94 -3.79 -2.27 -4.66
CA CYS A 94 -5.20 -2.26 -4.31
C CYS A 94 -5.76 -0.83 -4.43
N THR A 95 -7.09 -0.72 -4.47
CA THR A 95 -7.74 0.59 -4.49
C THR A 95 -7.77 1.21 -3.10
N HIS A 96 -8.00 0.38 -2.09
CA HIS A 96 -8.10 0.80 -0.69
C HIS A 96 -7.39 -0.22 0.19
N ARG A 97 -6.82 0.24 1.30
CA ARG A 97 -6.27 -0.68 2.29
C ARG A 97 -6.25 -0.05 3.68
N ILE A 98 -6.21 -0.93 4.69
CA ILE A 98 -5.97 -0.54 6.07
C ILE A 98 -4.48 -0.65 6.33
N TYR A 99 -3.88 0.39 6.92
CA TYR A 99 -2.43 0.49 7.05
C TYR A 99 -2.06 1.11 8.40
N PRO A 100 -1.00 0.60 9.06
CA PRO A 100 -0.56 1.16 10.33
C PRO A 100 0.07 2.55 10.16
N THR A 101 -0.25 3.47 11.06
CA THR A 101 0.21 4.85 10.95
C THR A 101 1.72 5.02 11.16
N LYS A 102 2.36 4.09 11.85
CA LYS A 102 3.80 4.20 12.16
C LYS A 102 4.70 4.28 10.93
N ASN A 103 4.22 3.77 9.79
CA ASN A 103 4.99 3.76 8.54
C ASN A 103 4.49 4.77 7.52
N LEU A 104 3.55 5.63 7.91
CA LEU A 104 2.99 6.63 7.01
C LEU A 104 3.74 7.95 7.11
N VAL A 105 3.86 8.62 5.95
CA VAL A 105 4.43 9.96 5.83
C VAL A 105 3.37 10.90 5.30
N LYS A 106 3.20 12.06 5.94
CA LYS A 106 2.35 13.12 5.41
C LYS A 106 3.04 13.79 4.23
N VAL A 107 2.27 14.05 3.18
CA VAL A 107 2.77 14.67 1.95
C VAL A 107 2.18 16.08 1.85
N PRO A 108 3.00 17.11 1.59
CA PRO A 108 2.48 18.45 1.34
C PRO A 108 1.50 18.48 0.17
N ASP A 109 0.47 19.30 0.26
CA ASP A 109 -0.60 19.38 -0.72
C ASP A 109 -0.12 19.75 -2.13
N ASN A 110 1.01 20.43 -2.24
CA ASN A 110 1.57 20.87 -3.51
C ASN A 110 2.39 19.81 -4.26
N ILE A 111 2.52 18.62 -3.69
CA ILE A 111 3.26 17.52 -4.33
C ILE A 111 2.26 16.56 -4.97
N ASP A 112 2.51 16.19 -6.24
CA ASP A 112 1.68 15.27 -7.00
C ASP A 112 1.75 13.86 -6.42
N PHE A 113 0.60 13.19 -6.30
CA PHE A 113 0.52 11.80 -5.87
C PHE A 113 1.40 10.87 -6.71
N LYS A 114 1.43 11.07 -8.03
CA LYS A 114 2.22 10.22 -8.93
C LYS A 114 3.71 10.31 -8.63
N GLN A 115 4.21 11.51 -8.33
CA GLN A 115 5.61 11.71 -7.97
C GLN A 115 5.95 10.97 -6.67
N ILE A 116 5.13 11.13 -5.64
CA ILE A 116 5.37 10.48 -4.35
C ILE A 116 5.20 8.97 -4.47
N GLY A 117 4.15 8.50 -5.15
CA GLY A 117 3.87 7.07 -5.29
C GLY A 117 4.95 6.29 -6.05
N THR A 118 5.79 6.97 -6.82
CA THR A 118 6.84 6.33 -7.60
C THR A 118 8.25 6.59 -7.08
N LEU A 119 8.42 7.51 -6.15
CA LEU A 119 9.75 7.93 -5.68
C LEU A 119 10.10 7.49 -4.26
N MET A 120 9.12 7.06 -3.45
CA MET A 120 9.37 6.76 -2.04
C MET A 120 10.45 5.69 -1.86
N THR A 121 10.28 4.52 -2.47
CA THR A 121 11.26 3.44 -2.35
C THR A 121 12.60 3.82 -2.97
N LYS A 122 12.58 4.42 -4.14
CA LYS A 122 13.79 4.84 -4.85
C LYS A 122 14.52 5.95 -4.10
N GLY A 123 13.79 6.89 -3.54
CA GLY A 123 14.38 7.97 -2.74
C GLY A 123 15.05 7.47 -1.47
N LEU A 124 14.49 6.45 -0.83
CA LEU A 124 15.04 5.87 0.39
C LEU A 124 16.30 5.05 0.14
N THR A 125 16.51 4.54 -1.07
CA THR A 125 17.71 3.77 -1.41
C THR A 125 18.87 4.63 -1.85
N VAL A 126 18.64 5.87 -2.15
CA VAL A 126 19.68 6.86 -2.48
C VAL A 126 20.17 7.54 -1.21
#